data_5cca92864d0d5add2dd85ebe929a1974
#
_entry.id   5cca92864d0d5add2dd85ebe929a1974
#
_cell.length_a   1.000
_cell.length_b   1.000
_cell.length_c   1.000
_cell.angle_alpha   90.00
_cell.angle_beta   90.00
_cell.angle_gamma   90.00
#
_symmetry.space_group_name_H-M   'P 1'
#
loop_
_entity.id
_entity.type
_entity.pdbx_description
1 polymer ?
#
loop_
_entity_poly.entity_id
_entity_poly.type
_entity_poly.pdbx_seq_one_letter_code
_entity_poly.pdbx_strand_id
1 'polypeptide(L)'
;MTAVGLRERKRLDTRHRIVGAASGLFEKRGIDAVTVDEIAGAADIGKGTVYNYFEAKEDIVVALLVELDRTALASIAELPSQGMSVAEALDSASWRLIDNKVEYLPYVRVYLSRLFAAAEAAPELAEFSDQVDAALAALFERLLARPGMKRALPVDTLVLSFRTMHIGLVAQWALEGPPYATSRMLSRRHMALLAKGLEL
;
A
#
# COMPACT_ATOMS: atom_id res chain seq x y z
N MET A 1 6.16 -10.45 22.62
CA MET A 1 4.85 -10.19 22.00
C MET A 1 3.89 -9.80 23.10
N THR A 2 3.61 -8.51 23.28
CA THR A 2 2.64 -7.99 24.26
C THR A 2 1.24 -8.29 23.73
N ALA A 3 0.43 -9.00 24.52
CA ALA A 3 -0.96 -9.29 24.15
C ALA A 3 -1.73 -7.97 24.01
N VAL A 4 -2.24 -7.69 22.82
CA VAL A 4 -3.15 -6.56 22.55
C VAL A 4 -4.35 -6.69 23.49
N GLY A 5 -4.61 -5.65 24.30
CA GLY A 5 -5.68 -5.65 25.29
C GLY A 5 -7.06 -5.86 24.62
N LEU A 6 -8.01 -6.45 25.36
CA LEU A 6 -9.36 -6.71 24.85
C LEU A 6 -10.04 -5.44 24.28
N ARG A 7 -9.78 -4.28 24.88
CA ARG A 7 -10.31 -2.99 24.43
C ARG A 7 -9.74 -2.61 23.06
N GLU A 8 -8.44 -2.80 22.85
CA GLU A 8 -7.78 -2.49 21.60
C GLU A 8 -8.22 -3.44 20.48
N ARG A 9 -8.36 -4.74 20.76
CA ARG A 9 -8.93 -5.69 19.79
C ARG A 9 -10.33 -5.29 19.35
N LYS A 10 -11.22 -4.93 20.28
CA LYS A 10 -12.57 -4.45 19.95
C LYS A 10 -12.54 -3.17 19.12
N ARG A 11 -11.58 -2.28 19.38
CA ARG A 11 -11.39 -1.05 18.60
C ARG A 11 -11.00 -1.38 17.15
N LEU A 12 -10.04 -2.26 16.96
CA LEU A 12 -9.61 -2.72 15.64
C LEU A 12 -10.73 -3.47 14.90
N ASP A 13 -11.45 -4.37 15.58
CA ASP A 13 -12.59 -5.10 14.98
C ASP A 13 -13.67 -4.13 14.47
N THR A 14 -14.01 -3.12 15.26
CA THR A 14 -15.00 -2.11 14.85
C THR A 14 -14.50 -1.32 13.63
N ARG A 15 -13.22 -0.93 13.64
CA ARG A 15 -12.60 -0.22 12.52
C ARG A 15 -12.64 -1.05 11.23
N HIS A 16 -12.25 -2.33 11.29
CA HIS A 16 -12.32 -3.25 10.15
C HIS A 16 -13.75 -3.45 9.64
N ARG A 17 -14.75 -3.51 10.53
CA ARG A 17 -16.17 -3.57 10.14
C ARG A 17 -16.59 -2.34 9.35
N ILE A 18 -16.18 -1.13 9.77
CA ILE A 18 -16.49 0.12 9.06
C ILE A 18 -15.86 0.10 7.67
N VAL A 19 -14.57 -0.24 7.57
CA VAL A 19 -13.84 -0.29 6.28
C VAL A 19 -14.43 -1.35 5.36
N GLY A 20 -14.74 -2.54 5.86
CA GLY A 20 -15.36 -3.61 5.08
C GLY A 20 -16.77 -3.26 4.57
N ALA A 21 -17.59 -2.62 5.43
CA ALA A 21 -18.91 -2.12 5.03
C ALA A 21 -18.80 -1.05 3.94
N ALA A 22 -17.84 -0.11 4.09
CA ALA A 22 -17.57 0.92 3.10
C ALA A 22 -17.10 0.33 1.77
N SER A 23 -16.15 -0.62 1.78
CA SER A 23 -15.66 -1.31 0.59
C SER A 23 -16.81 -1.93 -0.22
N GLY A 24 -17.67 -2.71 0.43
CA GLY A 24 -18.81 -3.35 -0.25
C GLY A 24 -19.85 -2.38 -0.80
N LEU A 25 -19.97 -1.18 -0.22
CA LEU A 25 -20.83 -0.12 -0.76
C LEU A 25 -20.16 0.62 -1.92
N PHE A 26 -18.85 0.93 -1.79
CA PHE A 26 -18.08 1.62 -2.82
C PHE A 26 -17.97 0.82 -4.12
N GLU A 27 -17.74 -0.49 -4.01
CA GLU A 27 -17.71 -1.40 -5.18
C GLU A 27 -19.04 -1.40 -5.95
N LYS A 28 -20.17 -1.30 -5.25
CA LYS A 28 -21.50 -1.35 -5.87
C LYS A 28 -21.95 -0.02 -6.48
N ARG A 29 -21.55 1.11 -5.91
CA ARG A 29 -22.16 2.41 -6.16
C ARG A 29 -21.16 3.52 -6.45
N GLY A 30 -19.88 3.27 -6.30
CA GLY A 30 -18.84 4.29 -6.30
C GLY A 30 -18.78 5.08 -4.98
N ILE A 31 -17.62 5.66 -4.69
CA ILE A 31 -17.36 6.33 -3.41
C ILE A 31 -18.24 7.57 -3.23
N ASP A 32 -18.44 8.37 -4.29
CA ASP A 32 -19.15 9.65 -4.21
C ASP A 32 -20.63 9.47 -3.88
N ALA A 33 -21.23 8.37 -4.34
CA ALA A 33 -22.64 8.06 -4.12
C ALA A 33 -22.96 7.46 -2.73
N VAL A 34 -21.94 7.16 -1.91
CA VAL A 34 -22.08 6.52 -0.60
C VAL A 34 -21.91 7.55 0.51
N THR A 35 -22.83 7.56 1.47
CA THR A 35 -22.81 8.43 2.65
C THR A 35 -22.26 7.72 3.89
N VAL A 36 -21.77 8.48 4.87
CA VAL A 36 -21.35 7.94 6.17
C VAL A 36 -22.51 7.27 6.92
N ASP A 37 -23.74 7.74 6.74
CA ASP A 37 -24.92 7.12 7.34
C ASP A 37 -25.17 5.71 6.79
N GLU A 38 -25.01 5.50 5.50
CA GLU A 38 -25.15 4.19 4.86
C GLU A 38 -24.03 3.24 5.30
N ILE A 39 -22.80 3.75 5.44
CA ILE A 39 -21.67 2.97 5.98
C ILE A 39 -21.96 2.54 7.42
N ALA A 40 -22.45 3.45 8.26
CA ALA A 40 -22.82 3.16 9.64
C ALA A 40 -23.91 2.09 9.73
N GLY A 41 -24.95 2.22 8.91
CA GLY A 41 -26.03 1.21 8.82
C GLY A 41 -25.52 -0.17 8.36
N ALA A 42 -24.67 -0.21 7.33
CA ALA A 42 -24.08 -1.45 6.82
C ALA A 42 -23.10 -2.10 7.82
N ALA A 43 -22.42 -1.29 8.65
CA ALA A 43 -21.55 -1.76 9.71
C ALA A 43 -22.29 -2.10 11.01
N ASP A 44 -23.62 -1.91 11.07
CA ASP A 44 -24.46 -2.11 12.26
C ASP A 44 -23.95 -1.33 13.49
N ILE A 45 -23.71 -0.02 13.30
CA ILE A 45 -23.29 0.94 14.33
C ILE A 45 -23.95 2.30 14.12
N GLY A 46 -23.93 3.13 15.16
CA GLY A 46 -24.38 4.52 15.04
C GLY A 46 -23.39 5.40 14.26
N LYS A 47 -23.89 6.39 13.51
CA LYS A 47 -23.09 7.39 12.78
C LYS A 47 -22.03 8.06 13.68
N GLY A 48 -22.39 8.43 14.92
CA GLY A 48 -21.45 9.00 15.89
C GLY A 48 -20.28 8.05 16.21
N THR A 49 -20.54 6.73 16.17
CA THR A 49 -19.49 5.74 16.35
C THR A 49 -18.52 5.76 15.18
N VAL A 50 -18.98 5.93 13.93
CA VAL A 50 -18.07 6.06 12.77
C VAL A 50 -17.14 7.25 12.96
N TYR A 51 -17.66 8.41 13.36
CA TYR A 51 -16.86 9.61 13.59
C TYR A 51 -15.87 9.52 14.76
N ASN A 52 -16.03 8.55 15.67
CA ASN A 52 -15.02 8.25 16.69
C ASN A 52 -13.79 7.52 16.11
N TYR A 53 -13.88 6.98 14.89
CA TYR A 53 -12.80 6.25 14.20
C TYR A 53 -12.24 7.00 12.99
N PHE A 54 -13.08 7.80 12.31
CA PHE A 54 -12.74 8.48 11.07
C PHE A 54 -13.38 9.88 11.08
N GLU A 55 -12.56 10.91 10.90
CA GLU A 55 -13.04 12.30 10.89
C GLU A 55 -13.88 12.61 9.66
N ALA A 56 -13.54 11.96 8.53
CA ALA A 56 -14.21 12.14 7.25
C ALA A 56 -14.33 10.82 6.47
N LYS A 57 -15.17 10.81 5.43
CA LYS A 57 -15.32 9.66 4.52
C LYS A 57 -13.99 9.33 3.81
N GLU A 58 -13.20 10.34 3.49
CA GLU A 58 -11.88 10.24 2.88
C GLU A 58 -10.91 9.42 3.74
N ASP A 59 -11.01 9.51 5.06
CA ASP A 59 -10.15 8.72 5.97
C ASP A 59 -10.53 7.24 5.94
N ILE A 60 -11.82 6.91 5.72
CA ILE A 60 -12.27 5.54 5.49
C ILE A 60 -11.69 5.00 4.18
N VAL A 61 -11.66 5.84 3.13
CA VAL A 61 -11.06 5.46 1.84
C VAL A 61 -9.55 5.23 2.00
N VAL A 62 -8.85 6.11 2.72
CA VAL A 62 -7.41 5.92 3.01
C VAL A 62 -7.17 4.60 3.75
N ALA A 63 -8.00 4.29 4.75
CA ALA A 63 -7.91 3.04 5.47
C ALA A 63 -8.15 1.82 4.56
N LEU A 64 -9.10 1.90 3.63
CA LEU A 64 -9.33 0.86 2.63
C LEU A 64 -8.11 0.69 1.71
N LEU A 65 -7.49 1.78 1.25
CA LEU A 65 -6.28 1.72 0.42
C LEU A 65 -5.11 1.04 1.16
N VAL A 66 -4.98 1.28 2.46
CA VAL A 66 -3.98 0.58 3.30
C VAL A 66 -4.27 -0.93 3.37
N GLU A 67 -5.53 -1.34 3.51
CA GLU A 67 -5.90 -2.77 3.53
C GLU A 67 -5.62 -3.45 2.16
N LEU A 68 -5.89 -2.74 1.06
CA LEU A 68 -5.53 -3.22 -0.28
C LEU A 68 -4.00 -3.40 -0.41
N ASP A 69 -3.23 -2.46 0.11
CA ASP A 69 -1.77 -2.57 0.10
C ASP A 69 -1.27 -3.73 0.97
N ARG A 70 -1.87 -4.00 2.13
CA ARG A 70 -1.53 -5.18 2.95
C ARG A 70 -1.73 -6.48 2.18
N THR A 71 -2.82 -6.58 1.40
CA THR A 71 -3.05 -7.72 0.51
C THR A 71 -1.97 -7.83 -0.57
N ALA A 72 -1.57 -6.70 -1.17
CA ALA A 72 -0.47 -6.67 -2.13
C ALA A 72 0.86 -7.10 -1.49
N LEU A 73 1.17 -6.66 -0.25
CA LEU A 73 2.39 -7.08 0.47
C LEU A 73 2.45 -8.60 0.67
N ALA A 74 1.33 -9.24 0.99
CA ALA A 74 1.28 -10.70 1.09
C ALA A 74 1.69 -11.37 -0.23
N SER A 75 1.25 -10.83 -1.38
CA SER A 75 1.63 -11.33 -2.69
C SER A 75 3.10 -11.05 -3.05
N ILE A 76 3.68 -9.96 -2.54
CA ILE A 76 5.11 -9.63 -2.71
C ILE A 76 6.00 -10.64 -1.97
N ALA A 77 5.52 -11.21 -0.87
CA ALA A 77 6.23 -12.25 -0.14
C ALA A 77 6.51 -13.51 -0.99
N GLU A 78 5.74 -13.76 -2.04
CA GLU A 78 5.92 -14.87 -2.97
C GLU A 78 6.95 -14.58 -4.08
N LEU A 79 7.41 -13.33 -4.20
CA LEU A 79 8.44 -12.96 -5.17
C LEU A 79 9.86 -13.29 -4.64
N PRO A 80 10.79 -13.58 -5.53
CA PRO A 80 10.62 -13.78 -6.97
C PRO A 80 10.08 -15.18 -7.31
N SER A 81 9.21 -15.28 -8.30
CA SER A 81 8.79 -16.57 -8.84
C SER A 81 9.89 -17.19 -9.71
N GLN A 82 9.74 -18.49 -10.01
CA GLN A 82 10.72 -19.24 -10.80
C GLN A 82 10.93 -18.60 -12.19
N GLY A 83 12.20 -18.42 -12.57
CA GLY A 83 12.59 -17.84 -13.86
C GLY A 83 12.53 -16.31 -13.96
N MET A 84 12.05 -15.62 -12.93
CA MET A 84 11.93 -14.16 -12.91
C MET A 84 13.31 -13.52 -12.68
N SER A 85 13.67 -12.53 -13.50
CA SER A 85 14.85 -11.70 -13.27
C SER A 85 14.68 -10.78 -12.05
N VAL A 86 15.78 -10.19 -11.57
CA VAL A 86 15.73 -9.20 -10.47
C VAL A 86 14.86 -8.01 -10.86
N ALA A 87 15.04 -7.46 -12.06
CA ALA A 87 14.27 -6.32 -12.54
C ALA A 87 12.77 -6.62 -12.64
N GLU A 88 12.40 -7.80 -13.14
CA GLU A 88 10.99 -8.23 -13.20
C GLU A 88 10.38 -8.43 -11.82
N ALA A 89 11.14 -8.95 -10.85
CA ALA A 89 10.65 -9.09 -9.49
C ALA A 89 10.38 -7.74 -8.83
N LEU A 90 11.28 -6.77 -8.98
CA LEU A 90 11.11 -5.41 -8.46
C LEU A 90 9.97 -4.66 -9.17
N ASP A 91 9.86 -4.78 -10.51
CA ASP A 91 8.76 -4.19 -11.27
C ASP A 91 7.41 -4.80 -10.85
N SER A 92 7.35 -6.11 -10.68
CA SER A 92 6.16 -6.80 -10.20
C SER A 92 5.77 -6.35 -8.79
N ALA A 93 6.73 -6.21 -7.87
CA ALA A 93 6.47 -5.70 -6.53
C ALA A 93 5.90 -4.29 -6.55
N SER A 94 6.51 -3.38 -7.32
CA SER A 94 6.04 -2.00 -7.47
C SER A 94 4.62 -1.95 -8.06
N TRP A 95 4.37 -2.75 -9.10
CA TRP A 95 3.08 -2.70 -9.79
C TRP A 95 1.94 -3.31 -8.96
N ARG A 96 2.19 -4.34 -8.17
CA ARG A 96 1.20 -4.92 -7.24
C ARG A 96 0.68 -3.90 -6.22
N LEU A 97 1.53 -2.94 -5.82
CA LEU A 97 1.15 -1.84 -4.93
C LEU A 97 0.41 -0.70 -5.64
N ILE A 98 0.36 -0.67 -6.97
CA ILE A 98 -0.34 0.36 -7.77
C ILE A 98 -1.69 -0.16 -8.27
N ASP A 99 -1.67 -1.33 -8.90
CA ASP A 99 -2.78 -1.87 -9.72
C ASP A 99 -4.07 -2.08 -8.92
N ASN A 100 -3.95 -2.39 -7.63
CA ASN A 100 -5.07 -2.56 -6.71
C ASN A 100 -5.82 -1.26 -6.36
N LYS A 101 -5.33 -0.09 -6.81
CA LYS A 101 -5.88 1.23 -6.49
C LYS A 101 -6.53 1.94 -7.69
N VAL A 102 -6.60 1.29 -8.85
CA VAL A 102 -7.09 1.92 -10.10
C VAL A 102 -8.49 2.52 -9.93
N GLU A 103 -9.39 1.82 -9.26
CA GLU A 103 -10.76 2.29 -9.02
C GLU A 103 -10.84 3.42 -8.00
N TYR A 104 -9.78 3.62 -7.20
CA TYR A 104 -9.69 4.61 -6.14
C TYR A 104 -8.82 5.82 -6.51
N LEU A 105 -8.46 5.96 -7.78
CA LEU A 105 -7.55 7.00 -8.28
C LEU A 105 -7.85 8.42 -7.77
N PRO A 106 -9.10 8.91 -7.72
CA PRO A 106 -9.40 10.24 -7.20
C PRO A 106 -8.93 10.46 -5.76
N TYR A 107 -8.83 9.41 -4.97
CA TYR A 107 -8.47 9.45 -3.55
C TYR A 107 -6.99 9.16 -3.29
N VAL A 108 -6.22 8.77 -4.30
CA VAL A 108 -4.78 8.50 -4.16
C VAL A 108 -4.03 9.75 -3.71
N ARG A 109 -4.47 10.94 -4.08
CA ARG A 109 -3.88 12.20 -3.60
C ARG A 109 -4.04 12.36 -2.08
N VAL A 110 -5.21 12.05 -1.54
CA VAL A 110 -5.47 12.07 -0.10
C VAL A 110 -4.62 11.01 0.59
N TYR A 111 -4.55 9.81 0.03
CA TYR A 111 -3.68 8.74 0.51
C TYR A 111 -2.21 9.17 0.58
N LEU A 112 -1.66 9.71 -0.51
CA LEU A 112 -0.28 10.22 -0.54
C LEU A 112 -0.05 11.33 0.49
N SER A 113 -0.99 12.26 0.66
CA SER A 113 -0.87 13.31 1.67
C SER A 113 -0.80 12.76 3.09
N ARG A 114 -1.55 11.69 3.38
CA ARG A 114 -1.51 11.02 4.69
C ARG A 114 -0.23 10.20 4.89
N LEU A 115 0.33 9.59 3.83
CA LEU A 115 1.62 8.90 3.90
C LEU A 115 2.78 9.84 4.29
N PHE A 116 2.67 11.11 3.96
CA PHE A 116 3.66 12.14 4.34
C PHE A 116 3.34 12.83 5.67
N ALA A 117 2.21 12.50 6.31
CA ALA A 117 1.90 13.02 7.64
C ALA A 117 2.90 12.49 8.67
N ALA A 118 3.14 13.28 9.72
CA ALA A 118 3.96 12.83 10.84
C ALA A 118 3.37 11.56 11.46
N ALA A 119 4.24 10.64 11.88
CA ALA A 119 3.84 9.36 12.49
C ALA A 119 2.90 9.54 13.71
N GLU A 120 3.06 10.62 14.45
CA GLU A 120 2.20 10.99 15.59
C GLU A 120 0.76 11.32 15.14
N ALA A 121 0.60 11.90 13.94
CA ALA A 121 -0.71 12.23 13.38
C ALA A 121 -1.40 11.04 12.68
N ALA A 122 -0.63 10.01 12.29
CA ALA A 122 -1.12 8.85 11.56
C ALA A 122 -0.38 7.55 11.97
N PRO A 123 -0.50 7.09 13.24
CA PRO A 123 0.27 5.95 13.76
C PRO A 123 0.03 4.66 12.97
N GLU A 124 -1.17 4.45 12.43
CA GLU A 124 -1.50 3.27 11.62
C GLU A 124 -0.77 3.25 10.28
N LEU A 125 -0.52 4.43 9.70
CA LEU A 125 0.28 4.55 8.48
C LEU A 125 1.77 4.36 8.77
N ALA A 126 2.25 4.74 9.96
CA ALA A 126 3.61 4.46 10.39
C ALA A 126 3.82 2.95 10.56
N GLU A 127 2.92 2.25 11.26
CA GLU A 127 2.96 0.79 11.39
C GLU A 127 2.90 0.10 10.01
N PHE A 128 2.03 0.57 9.12
CA PHE A 128 1.96 0.06 7.76
C PHE A 128 3.26 0.32 6.99
N SER A 129 3.88 1.49 7.14
CA SER A 129 5.19 1.81 6.56
C SER A 129 6.27 0.81 6.98
N ASP A 130 6.30 0.45 8.26
CA ASP A 130 7.23 -0.56 8.79
C ASP A 130 6.97 -1.95 8.18
N GLN A 131 5.71 -2.31 7.95
CA GLN A 131 5.34 -3.56 7.26
C GLN A 131 5.81 -3.57 5.80
N VAL A 132 5.69 -2.46 5.09
CA VAL A 132 6.21 -2.30 3.72
C VAL A 132 7.73 -2.48 3.71
N ASP A 133 8.44 -1.83 4.63
CA ASP A 133 9.88 -1.91 4.72
C ASP A 133 10.36 -3.34 5.02
N ALA A 134 9.70 -4.03 5.94
CA ALA A 134 10.00 -5.42 6.26
C ALA A 134 9.76 -6.36 5.06
N ALA A 135 8.65 -6.20 4.32
CA ALA A 135 8.35 -7.00 3.15
C ALA A 135 9.36 -6.79 2.01
N LEU A 136 9.74 -5.53 1.76
CA LEU A 136 10.74 -5.17 0.76
C LEU A 136 12.13 -5.65 1.17
N ALA A 137 12.52 -5.52 2.45
CA ALA A 137 13.78 -6.05 2.95
C ALA A 137 13.88 -7.56 2.72
N ALA A 138 12.82 -8.30 3.05
CA ALA A 138 12.75 -9.74 2.81
C ALA A 138 12.84 -10.08 1.30
N LEU A 139 12.25 -9.28 0.42
CA LEU A 139 12.39 -9.43 -1.03
C LEU A 139 13.84 -9.22 -1.47
N PHE A 140 14.49 -8.13 -1.02
CA PHE A 140 15.89 -7.87 -1.37
C PHE A 140 16.83 -8.94 -0.86
N GLU A 141 16.65 -9.46 0.36
CA GLU A 141 17.46 -10.56 0.87
C GLU A 141 17.33 -11.82 0.00
N ARG A 142 16.11 -12.16 -0.47
CA ARG A 142 15.90 -13.28 -1.40
C ARG A 142 16.56 -13.03 -2.75
N LEU A 143 16.53 -11.81 -3.27
CA LEU A 143 17.19 -11.46 -4.54
C LEU A 143 18.70 -11.52 -4.41
N LEU A 144 19.27 -10.98 -3.33
CA LEU A 144 20.71 -10.99 -3.05
C LEU A 144 21.28 -12.39 -2.76
N ALA A 145 20.43 -13.33 -2.35
CA ALA A 145 20.84 -14.73 -2.17
C ALA A 145 21.05 -15.48 -3.50
N ARG A 146 20.70 -14.90 -4.64
CA ARG A 146 20.85 -15.52 -5.96
C ARG A 146 22.32 -15.55 -6.40
N PRO A 147 22.74 -16.57 -7.17
CA PRO A 147 24.07 -16.60 -7.77
C PRO A 147 24.35 -15.36 -8.62
N GLY A 148 25.55 -14.78 -8.47
CA GLY A 148 25.99 -13.62 -9.25
C GLY A 148 25.56 -12.26 -8.68
N MET A 149 24.78 -12.22 -7.60
CA MET A 149 24.40 -10.97 -6.95
C MET A 149 25.48 -10.48 -6.00
N LYS A 150 25.67 -9.17 -5.93
CA LYS A 150 26.61 -8.52 -5.01
C LYS A 150 25.87 -7.64 -4.04
N ARG A 151 26.25 -7.71 -2.77
CA ARG A 151 25.74 -6.81 -1.73
C ARG A 151 26.59 -5.53 -1.71
N ALA A 152 26.43 -4.69 -2.75
CA ALA A 152 27.16 -3.42 -2.85
C ALA A 152 26.60 -2.34 -1.88
N LEU A 153 25.33 -2.45 -1.51
CA LEU A 153 24.63 -1.53 -0.60
C LEU A 153 23.94 -2.28 0.53
N PRO A 154 23.76 -1.64 1.71
CA PRO A 154 22.90 -2.16 2.77
C PRO A 154 21.46 -2.33 2.29
N VAL A 155 20.74 -3.32 2.83
CA VAL A 155 19.35 -3.61 2.43
C VAL A 155 18.39 -2.46 2.73
N ASP A 156 18.58 -1.75 3.83
CA ASP A 156 17.81 -0.55 4.18
C ASP A 156 17.94 0.55 3.11
N THR A 157 19.13 0.73 2.55
CA THR A 157 19.38 1.66 1.44
C THR A 157 18.64 1.23 0.17
N LEU A 158 18.60 -0.08 -0.12
CA LEU A 158 17.86 -0.63 -1.26
C LEU A 158 16.34 -0.45 -1.08
N VAL A 159 15.83 -0.70 0.11
CA VAL A 159 14.42 -0.48 0.48
C VAL A 159 14.05 0.99 0.30
N LEU A 160 14.86 1.91 0.84
CA LEU A 160 14.62 3.34 0.70
C LEU A 160 14.65 3.79 -0.77
N SER A 161 15.60 3.27 -1.57
CA SER A 161 15.69 3.57 -3.00
C SER A 161 14.45 3.09 -3.75
N PHE A 162 14.00 1.85 -3.50
CA PHE A 162 12.78 1.31 -4.07
C PHE A 162 11.58 2.17 -3.71
N ARG A 163 11.38 2.50 -2.43
CA ARG A 163 10.26 3.32 -1.95
C ARG A 163 10.23 4.70 -2.58
N THR A 164 11.39 5.35 -2.68
CA THR A 164 11.49 6.68 -3.30
C THR A 164 11.08 6.63 -4.77
N MET A 165 11.55 5.64 -5.53
CA MET A 165 11.14 5.45 -6.92
C MET A 165 9.66 5.10 -7.03
N HIS A 166 9.17 4.22 -6.17
CA HIS A 166 7.77 3.78 -6.15
C HIS A 166 6.80 4.93 -5.85
N ILE A 167 7.09 5.79 -4.86
CA ILE A 167 6.26 6.97 -4.55
C ILE A 167 6.18 7.91 -5.76
N GLY A 168 7.31 8.15 -6.43
CA GLY A 168 7.33 8.93 -7.68
C GLY A 168 6.48 8.30 -8.78
N LEU A 169 6.50 6.98 -8.91
CA LEU A 169 5.65 6.23 -9.85
C LEU A 169 4.16 6.34 -9.52
N VAL A 170 3.79 6.23 -8.24
CA VAL A 170 2.39 6.39 -7.80
C VAL A 170 1.90 7.81 -8.10
N ALA A 171 2.73 8.83 -7.85
CA ALA A 171 2.39 10.20 -8.18
C ALA A 171 2.20 10.40 -9.70
N GLN A 172 3.12 9.88 -10.52
CA GLN A 172 3.01 9.93 -11.99
C GLN A 172 1.77 9.19 -12.47
N TRP A 173 1.52 7.99 -11.95
CA TRP A 173 0.35 7.18 -12.28
C TRP A 173 -0.97 7.90 -11.95
N ALA A 174 -1.04 8.56 -10.80
CA ALA A 174 -2.20 9.33 -10.38
C ALA A 174 -2.48 10.56 -11.26
N LEU A 175 -1.47 11.04 -12.01
CA LEU A 175 -1.60 12.18 -12.93
C LEU A 175 -1.88 11.77 -14.37
N GLU A 176 -1.45 10.56 -14.78
CA GLU A 176 -1.47 10.14 -16.19
C GLU A 176 -2.86 9.72 -16.67
N GLY A 177 -3.59 8.96 -15.86
CA GLY A 177 -4.82 8.29 -16.29
C GLY A 177 -4.58 7.08 -17.23
N PRO A 178 -5.67 6.31 -17.52
CA PRO A 178 -5.55 5.12 -18.35
C PRO A 178 -5.13 5.46 -19.79
N PRO A 179 -4.36 4.61 -20.50
CA PRO A 179 -3.97 3.25 -20.14
C PRO A 179 -2.68 3.13 -19.31
N TYR A 180 -2.18 4.19 -18.67
CA TYR A 180 -1.00 4.22 -17.80
C TYR A 180 0.31 3.75 -18.47
N ALA A 181 0.45 4.01 -19.76
CA ALA A 181 1.57 3.52 -20.57
C ALA A 181 2.92 4.11 -20.13
N THR A 182 2.94 5.42 -19.77
CA THR A 182 4.13 6.10 -19.27
C THR A 182 4.53 5.55 -17.91
N SER A 183 3.58 5.38 -16.99
CA SER A 183 3.82 4.83 -15.66
C SER A 183 4.34 3.40 -15.74
N ARG A 184 3.77 2.56 -16.62
CA ARG A 184 4.26 1.21 -16.88
C ARG A 184 5.70 1.20 -17.43
N MET A 185 6.00 2.07 -18.37
CA MET A 185 7.35 2.21 -18.92
C MET A 185 8.35 2.68 -17.86
N LEU A 186 8.00 3.68 -17.07
CA LEU A 186 8.85 4.23 -16.01
C LEU A 186 9.11 3.19 -14.92
N SER A 187 8.09 2.43 -14.50
CA SER A 187 8.25 1.36 -13.53
C SER A 187 9.34 0.37 -13.98
N ARG A 188 9.21 -0.17 -15.17
CA ARG A 188 10.21 -1.10 -15.74
C ARG A 188 11.61 -0.51 -15.79
N ARG A 189 11.75 0.76 -16.22
CA ARG A 189 13.05 1.43 -16.33
C ARG A 189 13.68 1.71 -14.97
N HIS A 190 12.92 2.19 -14.01
CA HIS A 190 13.39 2.46 -12.64
C HIS A 190 13.81 1.16 -11.94
N MET A 191 12.99 0.11 -12.04
CA MET A 191 13.29 -1.17 -11.42
C MET A 191 14.46 -1.87 -12.10
N ALA A 192 14.64 -1.73 -13.42
CA ALA A 192 15.82 -2.22 -14.13
C ALA A 192 17.10 -1.45 -13.71
N LEU A 193 16.99 -0.13 -13.46
CA LEU A 193 18.13 0.65 -12.95
C LEU A 193 18.52 0.21 -11.54
N LEU A 194 17.55 -0.01 -10.65
CA LEU A 194 17.81 -0.51 -9.31
C LEU A 194 18.40 -1.93 -9.33
N ALA A 195 17.89 -2.81 -10.20
CA ALA A 195 18.39 -4.17 -10.36
C ALA A 195 19.87 -4.19 -10.79
N LYS A 196 20.28 -3.31 -11.71
CA LYS A 196 21.69 -3.20 -12.12
C LYS A 196 22.62 -2.85 -10.96
N GLY A 197 22.14 -2.06 -9.99
CA GLY A 197 22.90 -1.75 -8.78
C GLY A 197 23.14 -2.97 -7.87
N LEU A 198 22.41 -4.07 -8.05
CA LEU A 198 22.59 -5.34 -7.32
C LEU A 198 23.55 -6.30 -8.03
N GLU A 199 23.87 -6.07 -9.29
CA GLU A 199 24.73 -6.92 -10.13
C GLU A 199 26.18 -6.39 -10.19
N LEU A 200 26.39 -5.12 -9.79
CA LEU A 200 27.70 -4.44 -9.77
C LEU A 200 28.48 -4.77 -8.49
#